data_c185d6578453f40f52984f528f949146
#
_entry.id   c185d6578453f40f52984f528f949146
#
_cell.length_a   1.000
_cell.length_b   1.000
_cell.length_c   1.000
_cell.angle_alpha   90.00
_cell.angle_beta   90.00
_cell.angle_gamma   90.00
#
_symmetry.space_group_name_H-M   'P 1'
#
loop_
_entity.id
_entity.type
_entity.pdbx_description
1 polymer ?
#
loop_
_entity_poly.entity_id
_entity_poly.type
_entity_poly.pdbx_seq_one_letter_code
_entity_poly.pdbx_strand_id
1 'polypeptide(L)'
;MSKKSQKLLIILLCVVCFGAGVSVPVVLNKTTSADSKEREKFDTIYSILNSDWYYSNKVKNLDSKLMEQAITGMTTLDKDIHTNYFNLEQAKAFSSSLEGSNVGLGISFYLNENKNFVVSNVYINSTADKKGLKPNDEIISLDDLKCSENDSDTIIKYIKAHEGKSVKTKYLRDGKEYTTNLIPGTFDSTVVCNIYEGYGEIILSSFSENSGKDFSKALTRLQDAGIKKLVLDLRNNGGGYLNAALEISSSLIPKKSVVFTEKDKNGKVAKQKTKDEFNQVKMEKIVVLQNENTASASEVLIGALKDNLGDKVTTVGTTSYGKGTEQVTVPFSDGTSFKYTIAHWYTPNGTSINKKGFKPAIEVELGEAKTTSYYKFKKKDVIKKDSVDDNAKALQVYLQYLGYNVDRTDTYFSNTSSQGLANFQQDHGLEVTGDCDKTTWDLLVEKVLLKINETPSDDVQRQKAIEEAQK
;
A
#
# COMPACT_ATOMS: atom_id res chain seq x y z
N MET A 1 -4.21 42.88 -1.91
CA MET A 1 -4.46 42.18 -3.20
C MET A 1 -5.88 42.47 -3.68
N SER A 2 -6.05 42.79 -4.95
CA SER A 2 -7.38 43.10 -5.49
C SER A 2 -8.23 41.83 -5.64
N LYS A 3 -9.57 41.97 -5.59
CA LYS A 3 -10.51 40.85 -5.79
C LYS A 3 -10.29 40.12 -7.14
N LYS A 4 -9.66 40.77 -8.12
CA LYS A 4 -9.23 40.13 -9.39
C LYS A 4 -8.03 39.21 -9.22
N SER A 5 -7.05 39.57 -8.36
CA SER A 5 -5.88 38.71 -8.08
C SER A 5 -6.23 37.47 -7.29
N GLN A 6 -7.23 37.54 -6.38
CA GLN A 6 -7.71 36.36 -5.64
C GLN A 6 -8.46 35.39 -6.57
N LYS A 7 -9.25 35.88 -7.51
CA LYS A 7 -9.90 35.02 -8.52
C LYS A 7 -8.90 34.35 -9.45
N LEU A 8 -7.81 35.03 -9.81
CA LEU A 8 -6.76 34.51 -10.68
C LEU A 8 -5.92 33.45 -9.91
N LEU A 9 -5.68 33.65 -8.61
CA LEU A 9 -4.96 32.68 -7.76
C LEU A 9 -5.77 31.39 -7.54
N ILE A 10 -7.09 31.53 -7.34
CA ILE A 10 -8.00 30.36 -7.22
C ILE A 10 -8.09 29.58 -8.53
N ILE A 11 -8.08 30.28 -9.68
CA ILE A 11 -8.06 29.63 -11.00
C ILE A 11 -6.71 28.94 -11.25
N LEU A 12 -5.60 29.51 -10.80
CA LEU A 12 -4.26 28.91 -10.97
C LEU A 12 -4.05 27.69 -10.04
N LEU A 13 -4.60 27.72 -8.82
CA LEU A 13 -4.58 26.56 -7.92
C LEU A 13 -5.47 25.40 -8.37
N CYS A 14 -6.56 25.69 -9.09
CA CYS A 14 -7.40 24.66 -9.70
C CYS A 14 -6.74 23.96 -10.90
N VAL A 15 -5.76 24.59 -11.56
CA VAL A 15 -5.10 24.06 -12.77
C VAL A 15 -4.04 22.98 -12.43
N VAL A 16 -3.52 22.95 -11.20
CA VAL A 16 -2.53 21.93 -10.78
C VAL A 16 -3.17 20.55 -10.48
N CYS A 17 -4.49 20.50 -10.32
CA CYS A 17 -5.23 19.22 -10.13
C CYS A 17 -5.81 18.64 -11.43
N PHE A 18 -5.52 19.21 -12.60
CA PHE A 18 -6.14 18.85 -13.87
C PHE A 18 -5.17 18.18 -14.85
N GLY A 19 -4.93 16.91 -14.64
CA GLY A 19 -4.40 16.00 -15.67
C GLY A 19 -5.45 15.04 -16.26
N ALA A 20 -6.74 15.27 -16.02
CA ALA A 20 -7.83 14.56 -16.71
C ALA A 20 -9.09 15.43 -16.65
N GLY A 21 -9.53 15.90 -17.80
CA GLY A 21 -10.59 16.87 -18.08
C GLY A 21 -11.94 16.73 -17.39
N VAL A 22 -12.00 16.90 -16.09
CA VAL A 22 -13.25 17.12 -15.36
C VAL A 22 -13.18 18.48 -14.70
N SER A 23 -13.81 19.48 -15.30
CA SER A 23 -14.11 20.74 -14.65
C SER A 23 -15.05 20.47 -13.49
N VAL A 24 -14.54 20.50 -12.25
CA VAL A 24 -15.40 20.64 -11.06
C VAL A 24 -15.86 22.09 -11.05
N PRO A 25 -17.13 22.40 -11.35
CA PRO A 25 -17.64 23.73 -11.11
C PRO A 25 -17.63 23.91 -9.59
N VAL A 26 -16.79 24.77 -9.07
CA VAL A 26 -16.99 25.34 -7.73
C VAL A 26 -18.24 26.20 -7.87
N VAL A 27 -19.39 25.55 -7.70
CA VAL A 27 -20.66 26.25 -7.56
C VAL A 27 -20.64 26.88 -6.18
N LEU A 28 -20.10 28.11 -6.12
CA LEU A 28 -20.49 29.07 -5.11
C LEU A 28 -21.96 29.43 -5.38
N ASN A 29 -22.86 28.47 -5.19
CA ASN A 29 -24.26 28.79 -5.11
C ASN A 29 -24.43 29.68 -3.87
N LYS A 30 -24.97 30.88 -4.12
CA LYS A 30 -25.55 31.71 -3.08
C LYS A 30 -26.38 30.80 -2.17
N THR A 31 -25.97 30.73 -0.91
CA THR A 31 -26.77 30.16 0.16
C THR A 31 -28.16 30.74 0.07
N THR A 32 -29.11 29.96 -0.38
CA THR A 32 -30.51 30.21 -0.04
C THR A 32 -30.55 30.16 1.47
N SER A 33 -30.92 31.25 2.09
CA SER A 33 -31.14 31.38 3.52
C SER A 33 -32.25 30.44 3.96
N ALA A 34 -31.94 29.19 4.23
CA ALA A 34 -32.63 28.48 5.25
C ALA A 34 -31.89 28.85 6.54
N ASP A 35 -32.40 29.82 7.25
CA ASP A 35 -32.22 29.96 8.69
C ASP A 35 -32.72 28.66 9.31
N SER A 36 -31.91 27.62 9.24
CA SER A 36 -32.28 26.38 9.85
C SER A 36 -32.06 26.57 11.34
N LYS A 37 -33.04 26.22 12.14
CA LYS A 37 -32.93 26.13 13.60
C LYS A 37 -31.67 25.39 14.02
N GLU A 38 -31.14 24.52 13.16
CA GLU A 38 -29.91 23.78 13.37
C GLU A 38 -28.67 24.67 13.27
N ARG A 39 -28.68 25.67 12.39
CA ARG A 39 -27.57 26.63 12.29
C ARG A 39 -27.56 27.54 13.52
N GLU A 40 -28.70 28.03 13.96
CA GLU A 40 -28.84 28.82 15.21
C GLU A 40 -28.35 28.04 16.43
N LYS A 41 -28.72 26.76 16.54
CA LYS A 41 -28.22 25.88 17.60
C LYS A 41 -26.69 25.72 17.54
N PHE A 42 -26.15 25.51 16.35
CA PHE A 42 -24.69 25.39 16.18
C PHE A 42 -23.98 26.65 16.65
N ASP A 43 -24.42 27.84 16.18
CA ASP A 43 -23.81 29.11 16.53
C ASP A 43 -23.95 29.42 18.02
N THR A 44 -25.09 29.05 18.64
CA THR A 44 -25.33 29.20 20.08
C THR A 44 -24.39 28.29 20.90
N ILE A 45 -24.30 27.00 20.57
CA ILE A 45 -23.43 26.05 21.26
C ILE A 45 -21.96 26.48 21.12
N TYR A 46 -21.56 26.88 19.92
CA TYR A 46 -20.21 27.36 19.62
C TYR A 46 -19.86 28.59 20.48
N SER A 47 -20.78 29.58 20.59
CA SER A 47 -20.61 30.76 21.41
C SER A 47 -20.47 30.39 22.89
N ILE A 48 -21.37 29.55 23.43
CA ILE A 48 -21.33 29.12 24.84
C ILE A 48 -20.00 28.41 25.15
N LEU A 49 -19.54 27.52 24.29
CA LEU A 49 -18.28 26.79 24.51
C LEU A 49 -17.05 27.72 24.50
N ASN A 50 -17.09 28.77 23.69
CA ASN A 50 -15.98 29.73 23.63
C ASN A 50 -16.00 30.78 24.75
N SER A 51 -17.20 31.18 25.27
CA SER A 51 -17.33 32.25 26.26
C SER A 51 -17.63 31.76 27.65
N ASP A 52 -18.64 30.91 27.82
CA ASP A 52 -19.24 30.61 29.13
C ASP A 52 -18.84 29.27 29.70
N TRP A 53 -18.28 28.37 28.92
CA TRP A 53 -17.86 27.06 29.39
C TRP A 53 -16.68 27.17 30.37
N TYR A 54 -16.81 26.56 31.54
CA TYR A 54 -15.83 26.64 32.63
C TYR A 54 -14.38 26.31 32.20
N TYR A 55 -14.20 25.48 31.20
CA TYR A 55 -12.89 25.07 30.71
C TYR A 55 -12.40 25.87 29.49
N SER A 56 -13.15 26.88 29.01
CA SER A 56 -12.82 27.63 27.82
C SER A 56 -11.39 28.21 27.86
N ASN A 57 -10.99 28.77 28.99
CA ASN A 57 -9.65 29.32 29.19
C ASN A 57 -8.55 28.26 29.47
N LYS A 58 -8.92 26.98 29.64
CA LYS A 58 -8.00 25.86 29.88
C LYS A 58 -7.62 25.09 28.64
N VAL A 59 -8.32 25.31 27.55
CA VAL A 59 -8.07 24.62 26.27
C VAL A 59 -7.39 25.60 25.31
N LYS A 60 -6.15 25.33 24.99
CA LYS A 60 -5.38 26.12 24.02
C LYS A 60 -5.99 25.99 22.62
N ASN A 61 -6.19 27.10 21.90
CA ASN A 61 -6.78 27.20 20.57
C ASN A 61 -8.18 26.55 20.50
N LEU A 62 -9.03 26.82 21.49
CA LEU A 62 -10.36 26.23 21.61
C LEU A 62 -11.22 26.47 20.36
N ASP A 63 -11.26 27.69 19.88
CA ASP A 63 -11.99 28.11 18.67
C ASP A 63 -11.69 27.20 17.47
N SER A 64 -10.42 27.05 17.10
CA SER A 64 -10.00 26.19 16.01
C SER A 64 -10.33 24.72 16.24
N LYS A 65 -10.20 24.22 17.48
CA LYS A 65 -10.52 22.83 17.82
C LYS A 65 -12.00 22.52 17.69
N LEU A 66 -12.87 23.45 18.14
CA LEU A 66 -14.31 23.27 18.01
C LEU A 66 -14.74 23.25 16.55
N MET A 67 -14.18 24.14 15.72
CA MET A 67 -14.46 24.15 14.27
C MET A 67 -13.94 22.89 13.59
N GLU A 68 -12.75 22.42 13.91
CA GLU A 68 -12.19 21.20 13.36
C GLU A 68 -13.01 19.96 13.74
N GLN A 69 -13.49 19.88 14.99
CA GLN A 69 -14.39 18.81 15.43
C GLN A 69 -15.74 18.86 14.70
N ALA A 70 -16.30 20.06 14.50
CA ALA A 70 -17.53 20.23 13.77
C ALA A 70 -17.39 19.78 12.30
N ILE A 71 -16.31 20.19 11.61
CA ILE A 71 -16.01 19.77 10.24
C ILE A 71 -15.82 18.26 10.16
N THR A 72 -15.08 17.68 11.10
CA THR A 72 -14.89 16.23 11.17
C THR A 72 -16.23 15.51 11.36
N GLY A 73 -17.09 15.99 12.26
CA GLY A 73 -18.43 15.44 12.47
C GLY A 73 -19.31 15.50 11.22
N MET A 74 -19.27 16.61 10.48
CA MET A 74 -20.02 16.77 9.21
C MET A 74 -19.60 15.77 8.13
N THR A 75 -18.35 15.31 8.16
CA THR A 75 -17.78 14.39 7.15
C THR A 75 -17.79 12.93 7.59
N THR A 76 -18.23 12.63 8.83
CA THR A 76 -18.37 11.27 9.34
C THR A 76 -19.77 10.76 9.07
N LEU A 77 -19.94 10.11 7.91
CA LEU A 77 -21.24 9.63 7.45
C LEU A 77 -21.25 8.10 7.29
N ASP A 78 -22.19 7.42 7.94
CA ASP A 78 -22.30 5.94 7.91
C ASP A 78 -22.49 5.37 6.49
N LYS A 79 -23.09 6.15 5.59
CA LYS A 79 -23.34 5.72 4.20
C LYS A 79 -22.09 5.82 3.32
N ASP A 80 -21.12 6.65 3.70
CA ASP A 80 -19.94 6.91 2.90
C ASP A 80 -18.68 7.05 3.77
N ILE A 81 -18.11 5.93 4.13
CA ILE A 81 -16.87 5.84 4.92
C ILE A 81 -15.64 6.39 4.19
N HIS A 82 -15.76 6.71 2.90
CA HIS A 82 -14.67 7.22 2.06
C HIS A 82 -14.67 8.74 1.95
N THR A 83 -15.72 9.42 2.44
CA THR A 83 -15.79 10.87 2.55
C THR A 83 -15.22 11.29 3.90
N ASN A 84 -14.11 12.04 3.88
CA ASN A 84 -13.34 12.39 5.08
C ASN A 84 -12.74 13.79 4.99
N TYR A 85 -12.76 14.52 6.09
CA TYR A 85 -11.87 15.65 6.31
C TYR A 85 -10.53 15.15 6.85
N PHE A 86 -9.44 15.70 6.35
CA PHE A 86 -8.08 15.44 6.82
C PHE A 86 -7.49 16.70 7.45
N ASN A 87 -7.10 16.62 8.71
CA ASN A 87 -6.28 17.65 9.32
C ASN A 87 -4.90 17.73 8.66
N LEU A 88 -4.06 18.69 9.04
CA LEU A 88 -2.76 18.93 8.41
C LEU A 88 -1.86 17.68 8.39
N GLU A 89 -1.81 16.93 9.50
CA GLU A 89 -0.99 15.72 9.60
C GLU A 89 -1.54 14.61 8.70
N GLN A 90 -2.84 14.38 8.78
CA GLN A 90 -3.52 13.37 7.96
C GLN A 90 -3.46 13.69 6.47
N ALA A 91 -3.60 14.98 6.10
CA ALA A 91 -3.50 15.41 4.70
C ALA A 91 -2.09 15.18 4.13
N LYS A 92 -1.04 15.50 4.91
CA LYS A 92 0.35 15.20 4.55
C LYS A 92 0.60 13.71 4.42
N ALA A 93 0.16 12.91 5.39
CA ALA A 93 0.31 11.45 5.35
C ALA A 93 -0.40 10.84 4.14
N PHE A 94 -1.61 11.32 3.83
CA PHE A 94 -2.39 10.88 2.67
C PHE A 94 -1.69 11.26 1.36
N SER A 95 -1.21 12.50 1.21
CA SER A 95 -0.46 12.94 0.02
C SER A 95 0.79 12.09 -0.18
N SER A 96 1.60 11.93 0.87
CA SER A 96 2.81 11.11 0.80
C SER A 96 2.52 9.64 0.43
N SER A 97 1.39 9.08 0.88
CA SER A 97 0.99 7.72 0.51
C SER A 97 0.65 7.57 -0.97
N LEU A 98 0.19 8.65 -1.63
CA LEU A 98 -0.13 8.68 -3.05
C LEU A 98 1.08 9.01 -3.94
N GLU A 99 2.05 9.75 -3.42
CA GLU A 99 3.24 10.14 -4.18
C GLU A 99 4.11 8.92 -4.52
N GLY A 100 4.14 7.91 -3.66
CA GLY A 100 4.93 6.68 -3.86
C GLY A 100 6.45 6.90 -3.83
N SER A 101 6.91 8.15 -3.69
CA SER A 101 8.31 8.49 -3.74
C SER A 101 9.03 8.29 -2.40
N ASN A 102 10.21 7.72 -2.46
CA ASN A 102 11.08 7.48 -1.31
C ASN A 102 12.51 7.91 -1.63
N VAL A 103 13.27 8.29 -0.59
CA VAL A 103 14.71 8.53 -0.71
C VAL A 103 15.47 7.31 -0.21
N GLY A 104 16.30 6.74 -1.07
CA GLY A 104 17.06 5.54 -0.73
C GLY A 104 17.81 4.94 -1.92
N LEU A 105 18.13 3.66 -1.81
CA LEU A 105 18.82 2.89 -2.86
C LEU A 105 17.83 2.30 -3.89
N GLY A 106 16.55 2.24 -3.57
CA GLY A 106 15.53 1.65 -4.42
C GLY A 106 15.45 0.13 -4.31
N ILE A 107 15.57 -0.37 -3.10
CA ILE A 107 15.39 -1.78 -2.76
C ILE A 107 14.41 -1.91 -1.60
N SER A 108 13.73 -3.05 -1.52
CA SER A 108 13.24 -3.60 -0.25
C SER A 108 14.16 -4.74 0.19
N PHE A 109 14.25 -4.96 1.48
CA PHE A 109 15.18 -5.92 2.06
C PHE A 109 14.63 -6.53 3.35
N TYR A 110 15.22 -7.64 3.74
CA TYR A 110 15.11 -8.20 5.08
C TYR A 110 16.52 -8.46 5.64
N LEU A 111 16.62 -8.65 6.95
CA LEU A 111 17.88 -9.03 7.59
C LEU A 111 17.98 -10.54 7.65
N ASN A 112 19.10 -11.11 7.21
CA ASN A 112 19.41 -12.52 7.44
C ASN A 112 19.97 -12.74 8.85
N GLU A 113 20.33 -14.00 9.19
CA GLU A 113 20.90 -14.34 10.47
C GLU A 113 22.23 -13.63 10.77
N ASN A 114 22.98 -13.25 9.74
CA ASN A 114 24.22 -12.49 9.84
C ASN A 114 23.97 -10.97 9.97
N LYS A 115 22.70 -10.54 10.06
CA LYS A 115 22.27 -9.13 10.07
C LYS A 115 22.66 -8.35 8.82
N ASN A 116 22.96 -9.00 7.71
CA ASN A 116 23.16 -8.36 6.42
C ASN A 116 21.81 -8.10 5.73
N PHE A 117 21.78 -7.10 4.85
CA PHE A 117 20.58 -6.71 4.13
C PHE A 117 20.41 -7.57 2.87
N VAL A 118 19.54 -8.54 2.91
CA VAL A 118 19.19 -9.34 1.73
C VAL A 118 18.12 -8.61 0.92
N VAL A 119 18.45 -8.29 -0.32
CA VAL A 119 17.54 -7.60 -1.25
C VAL A 119 16.37 -8.53 -1.57
N SER A 120 15.16 -8.14 -1.20
CA SER A 120 13.93 -8.85 -1.58
C SER A 120 13.36 -8.36 -2.91
N ASN A 121 13.40 -7.05 -3.16
CA ASN A 121 12.96 -6.44 -4.40
C ASN A 121 13.86 -5.29 -4.83
N VAL A 122 13.91 -5.04 -6.14
CA VAL A 122 14.58 -3.88 -6.73
C VAL A 122 13.52 -3.09 -7.52
N TYR A 123 13.34 -1.82 -7.13
CA TYR A 123 12.37 -0.94 -7.78
C TYR A 123 12.92 -0.40 -9.09
N ILE A 124 12.09 -0.44 -10.12
CA ILE A 124 12.47 0.01 -11.46
C ILE A 124 12.94 1.48 -11.46
N ASN A 125 13.90 1.80 -12.31
CA ASN A 125 14.54 3.13 -12.42
C ASN A 125 15.35 3.62 -11.21
N SER A 126 15.38 2.88 -10.10
CA SER A 126 16.20 3.21 -8.93
C SER A 126 17.71 3.16 -9.22
N THR A 127 18.53 3.61 -8.28
CA THR A 127 20.00 3.47 -8.40
C THR A 127 20.41 1.99 -8.35
N ALA A 128 19.76 1.18 -7.51
CA ALA A 128 20.00 -0.26 -7.43
C ALA A 128 19.69 -0.96 -8.76
N ASP A 129 18.57 -0.63 -9.38
CA ASP A 129 18.15 -1.15 -10.68
C ASP A 129 19.15 -0.80 -11.79
N LYS A 130 19.54 0.48 -11.89
CA LYS A 130 20.52 0.97 -12.88
C LYS A 130 21.90 0.35 -12.73
N LYS A 131 22.25 -0.10 -11.52
CA LYS A 131 23.52 -0.74 -11.21
C LYS A 131 23.44 -2.27 -11.19
N GLY A 132 22.28 -2.84 -11.51
CA GLY A 132 22.10 -4.27 -11.71
C GLY A 132 22.09 -5.08 -10.43
N LEU A 133 21.66 -4.50 -9.30
CA LEU A 133 21.30 -5.29 -8.12
C LEU A 133 20.10 -6.18 -8.44
N LYS A 134 20.04 -7.31 -7.77
CA LYS A 134 18.99 -8.32 -7.97
C LYS A 134 18.42 -8.79 -6.63
N PRO A 135 17.22 -9.36 -6.62
CA PRO A 135 16.75 -10.13 -5.47
C PRO A 135 17.78 -11.17 -5.06
N ASN A 136 17.92 -11.41 -3.75
CA ASN A 136 18.89 -12.26 -3.08
C ASN A 136 20.36 -11.74 -3.07
N ASP A 137 20.64 -10.54 -3.58
CA ASP A 137 21.92 -9.89 -3.28
C ASP A 137 21.96 -9.56 -1.78
N GLU A 138 23.06 -9.89 -1.12
CA GLU A 138 23.26 -9.65 0.31
C GLU A 138 24.20 -8.46 0.49
N ILE A 139 23.68 -7.29 0.83
CA ILE A 139 24.51 -6.09 1.07
C ILE A 139 25.21 -6.24 2.40
N ILE A 140 26.54 -6.22 2.36
CA ILE A 140 27.43 -6.43 3.52
C ILE A 140 28.02 -5.13 4.05
N SER A 141 28.24 -4.11 3.19
CA SER A 141 28.68 -2.79 3.66
C SER A 141 28.29 -1.66 2.71
N LEU A 142 28.19 -0.46 3.28
CA LEU A 142 28.04 0.82 2.60
C LEU A 142 29.19 1.72 3.01
N ASP A 143 30.12 2.00 2.08
CA ASP A 143 31.43 2.54 2.38
C ASP A 143 32.13 1.70 3.48
N ASP A 144 32.52 2.29 4.61
CA ASP A 144 33.11 1.61 5.75
C ASP A 144 32.09 1.09 6.77
N LEU A 145 30.77 1.37 6.56
CA LEU A 145 29.71 0.96 7.45
C LEU A 145 29.28 -0.48 7.16
N LYS A 146 29.65 -1.42 8.02
CA LYS A 146 29.23 -2.82 7.90
C LYS A 146 27.80 -3.03 8.36
N CYS A 147 27.01 -3.75 7.57
CA CYS A 147 25.61 -4.03 7.89
C CYS A 147 25.46 -4.89 9.15
N SER A 148 26.31 -5.92 9.31
CA SER A 148 26.28 -6.84 10.45
C SER A 148 26.59 -6.20 11.81
N GLU A 149 27.24 -5.05 11.82
CA GLU A 149 27.65 -4.33 13.03
C GLU A 149 26.67 -3.18 13.40
N ASN A 150 25.65 -2.92 12.59
CA ASN A 150 24.73 -1.78 12.75
C ASN A 150 23.27 -2.21 12.62
N ASP A 151 22.38 -1.50 13.29
CA ASP A 151 20.94 -1.71 13.13
C ASP A 151 20.41 -1.10 11.82
N SER A 152 19.23 -1.54 11.41
CA SER A 152 18.58 -1.08 10.18
C SER A 152 18.35 0.42 10.15
N ASP A 153 18.00 1.01 11.30
CA ASP A 153 17.72 2.45 11.40
C ASP A 153 18.98 3.27 11.15
N THR A 154 20.13 2.83 11.68
CA THR A 154 21.44 3.45 11.44
C THR A 154 21.83 3.40 9.98
N ILE A 155 21.64 2.24 9.33
CA ILE A 155 21.93 2.06 7.90
C ILE A 155 20.99 2.92 7.04
N ILE A 156 19.69 2.95 7.35
CA ILE A 156 18.72 3.78 6.63
C ILE A 156 19.01 5.28 6.78
N LYS A 157 19.39 5.72 7.98
CA LYS A 157 19.80 7.12 8.23
C LYS A 157 21.06 7.47 7.45
N TYR A 158 22.04 6.55 7.40
CA TYR A 158 23.24 6.74 6.61
C TYR A 158 22.92 6.92 5.13
N ILE A 159 22.10 6.03 4.56
CA ILE A 159 21.67 6.12 3.16
C ILE A 159 21.00 7.48 2.88
N LYS A 160 20.06 7.90 3.72
CA LYS A 160 19.35 9.18 3.55
C LYS A 160 20.29 10.39 3.65
N ALA A 161 21.27 10.36 4.56
CA ALA A 161 22.26 11.43 4.72
C ALA A 161 23.23 11.54 3.53
N HIS A 162 23.31 10.50 2.71
CA HIS A 162 24.15 10.46 1.51
C HIS A 162 23.35 10.64 0.21
N GLU A 163 22.17 11.23 0.28
CA GLU A 163 21.39 11.55 -0.92
C GLU A 163 22.22 12.38 -1.92
N GLY A 164 22.22 11.96 -3.19
CA GLY A 164 22.99 12.56 -4.28
C GLY A 164 24.50 12.28 -4.24
N LYS A 165 25.02 11.56 -3.24
CA LYS A 165 26.44 11.21 -3.13
C LYS A 165 26.67 9.75 -3.47
N SER A 166 27.83 9.45 -4.04
CA SER A 166 28.23 8.07 -4.35
C SER A 166 28.58 7.31 -3.07
N VAL A 167 27.93 6.17 -2.86
CA VAL A 167 28.15 5.24 -1.73
C VAL A 167 28.69 3.94 -2.30
N LYS A 168 29.91 3.58 -1.92
CA LYS A 168 30.54 2.31 -2.31
C LYS A 168 29.81 1.17 -1.60
N THR A 169 29.13 0.34 -2.35
CA THR A 169 28.31 -0.75 -1.83
C THR A 169 28.95 -2.08 -2.14
N LYS A 170 29.27 -2.86 -1.11
CA LYS A 170 29.71 -4.25 -1.24
C LYS A 170 28.54 -5.20 -1.00
N TYR A 171 28.43 -6.22 -1.83
CA TYR A 171 27.39 -7.22 -1.70
C TYR A 171 27.85 -8.60 -2.14
N LEU A 172 27.23 -9.65 -1.63
CA LEU A 172 27.42 -11.02 -2.07
C LEU A 172 26.31 -11.38 -3.05
N ARG A 173 26.64 -12.08 -4.12
CA ARG A 173 25.72 -12.74 -5.05
C ARG A 173 26.26 -14.14 -5.31
N ASP A 174 25.46 -15.16 -5.04
CA ASP A 174 25.86 -16.57 -5.16
C ASP A 174 27.20 -16.85 -4.43
N GLY A 175 27.37 -16.27 -3.23
CA GLY A 175 28.55 -16.41 -2.39
C GLY A 175 29.79 -15.64 -2.85
N LYS A 176 29.73 -14.89 -3.97
CA LYS A 176 30.87 -14.08 -4.47
C LYS A 176 30.65 -12.61 -4.11
N GLU A 177 31.76 -11.97 -3.67
CA GLU A 177 31.75 -10.52 -3.36
C GLU A 177 31.84 -9.68 -4.63
N TYR A 178 30.96 -8.69 -4.69
CA TYR A 178 30.94 -7.65 -5.72
C TYR A 178 30.97 -6.27 -5.08
N THR A 179 31.41 -5.30 -5.85
CA THR A 179 31.37 -3.89 -5.43
C THR A 179 30.75 -3.05 -6.53
N THR A 180 29.88 -2.14 -6.14
CA THR A 180 29.30 -1.13 -7.03
C THR A 180 29.18 0.20 -6.30
N ASN A 181 28.98 1.28 -7.03
CA ASN A 181 28.70 2.60 -6.46
C ASN A 181 27.23 2.92 -6.68
N LEU A 182 26.47 3.04 -5.58
CA LEU A 182 25.08 3.46 -5.58
C LEU A 182 25.00 4.94 -5.20
N ILE A 183 24.04 5.65 -5.78
CA ILE A 183 23.76 7.05 -5.44
C ILE A 183 22.35 7.08 -4.86
N PRO A 184 22.20 7.15 -3.51
CA PRO A 184 20.90 7.31 -2.91
C PRO A 184 20.17 8.53 -3.49
N GLY A 185 18.90 8.40 -3.76
CA GLY A 185 18.11 9.47 -4.34
C GLY A 185 16.62 9.14 -4.29
N THR A 186 15.82 10.05 -4.81
CA THR A 186 14.37 9.84 -4.90
C THR A 186 14.06 8.79 -5.97
N PHE A 187 13.22 7.83 -5.63
CA PHE A 187 12.70 6.81 -6.54
C PHE A 187 11.23 6.53 -6.21
N ASP A 188 10.49 6.05 -7.21
CA ASP A 188 9.12 5.56 -6.99
C ASP A 188 9.16 4.10 -6.56
N SER A 189 8.60 3.79 -5.40
CA SER A 189 8.64 2.46 -4.78
C SER A 189 7.40 1.61 -5.12
N THR A 190 6.81 1.81 -6.31
CA THR A 190 5.55 1.15 -6.64
C THR A 190 5.66 0.00 -7.63
N VAL A 191 6.71 -0.03 -8.47
CA VAL A 191 6.86 -1.06 -9.53
C VAL A 191 8.16 -1.83 -9.37
N VAL A 192 8.04 -3.15 -9.27
CA VAL A 192 9.15 -4.12 -9.33
C VAL A 192 8.97 -4.97 -10.57
N CYS A 193 10.04 -5.28 -11.30
CA CYS A 193 10.01 -6.11 -12.48
C CYS A 193 11.07 -7.20 -12.41
N ASN A 194 10.65 -8.45 -12.33
CA ASN A 194 11.49 -9.63 -12.33
C ASN A 194 11.30 -10.43 -13.61
N ILE A 195 12.38 -10.95 -14.16
CA ILE A 195 12.37 -11.79 -15.36
C ILE A 195 12.83 -13.19 -14.97
N TYR A 196 12.00 -14.18 -15.26
CA TYR A 196 12.28 -15.59 -15.02
C TYR A 196 12.23 -16.36 -16.35
N GLU A 197 12.66 -17.60 -16.34
CA GLU A 197 12.54 -18.48 -17.50
C GLU A 197 11.07 -18.71 -17.85
N GLY A 198 10.66 -18.22 -19.01
CA GLY A 198 9.31 -18.40 -19.54
C GLY A 198 8.23 -17.44 -19.07
N TYR A 199 8.48 -16.60 -18.05
CA TYR A 199 7.52 -15.61 -17.57
C TYR A 199 8.19 -14.38 -16.94
N GLY A 200 7.45 -13.28 -16.89
CA GLY A 200 7.82 -12.08 -16.12
C GLY A 200 6.90 -11.90 -14.94
N GLU A 201 7.40 -11.29 -13.88
CA GLU A 201 6.62 -10.90 -12.72
C GLU A 201 6.72 -9.39 -12.54
N ILE A 202 5.58 -8.72 -12.45
CA ILE A 202 5.50 -7.32 -12.05
C ILE A 202 4.71 -7.25 -10.74
N ILE A 203 5.36 -6.70 -9.71
CA ILE A 203 4.71 -6.38 -8.44
C ILE A 203 4.37 -4.90 -8.49
N LEU A 204 3.08 -4.57 -8.33
CA LEU A 204 2.58 -3.21 -8.28
C LEU A 204 1.97 -2.96 -6.88
N SER A 205 2.68 -2.24 -6.04
CA SER A 205 2.29 -2.03 -4.64
C SER A 205 1.30 -0.89 -4.41
N SER A 206 1.24 0.08 -5.34
CA SER A 206 0.32 1.23 -5.31
C SER A 206 0.21 1.87 -6.69
N PHE A 207 -0.79 2.71 -6.90
CA PHE A 207 -0.97 3.51 -8.11
C PHE A 207 -0.58 4.97 -7.83
N SER A 208 0.72 5.27 -7.89
CA SER A 208 1.28 6.62 -7.76
C SER A 208 1.23 7.38 -9.09
N GLU A 209 1.66 8.64 -9.08
CA GLU A 209 1.73 9.47 -10.28
C GLU A 209 2.62 8.88 -11.37
N ASN A 210 3.70 8.20 -11.01
CA ASN A 210 4.67 7.65 -11.95
C ASN A 210 4.45 6.16 -12.28
N SER A 211 3.57 5.47 -11.55
CA SER A 211 3.37 4.01 -11.71
C SER A 211 3.04 3.60 -13.14
N GLY A 212 2.26 4.40 -13.88
CA GLY A 212 1.93 4.12 -15.28
C GLY A 212 3.14 4.08 -16.19
N LYS A 213 4.01 5.08 -16.07
CA LYS A 213 5.26 5.17 -16.85
C LYS A 213 6.24 4.06 -16.48
N ASP A 214 6.40 3.78 -15.20
CA ASP A 214 7.33 2.75 -14.72
C ASP A 214 6.84 1.34 -15.04
N PHE A 215 5.53 1.11 -14.98
CA PHE A 215 4.92 -0.13 -15.45
C PHE A 215 5.12 -0.34 -16.96
N SER A 216 4.98 0.70 -17.77
CA SER A 216 5.24 0.63 -19.21
C SER A 216 6.70 0.27 -19.50
N LYS A 217 7.67 0.81 -18.73
CA LYS A 217 9.08 0.42 -18.85
C LYS A 217 9.31 -1.04 -18.44
N ALA A 218 8.63 -1.49 -17.37
CA ALA A 218 8.68 -2.89 -16.95
C ALA A 218 8.19 -3.81 -18.07
N LEU A 219 7.06 -3.49 -18.70
CA LEU A 219 6.55 -4.25 -19.85
C LEU A 219 7.51 -4.25 -21.03
N THR A 220 8.16 -3.11 -21.33
CA THR A 220 9.17 -3.02 -22.38
C THR A 220 10.35 -3.96 -22.08
N ARG A 221 10.84 -4.02 -20.85
CA ARG A 221 11.90 -4.98 -20.44
C ARG A 221 11.48 -6.43 -20.65
N LEU A 222 10.23 -6.78 -20.31
CA LEU A 222 9.70 -8.12 -20.56
C LEU A 222 9.65 -8.42 -22.05
N GLN A 223 9.20 -7.47 -22.86
CA GLN A 223 9.14 -7.60 -24.31
C GLN A 223 10.52 -7.78 -24.93
N ASP A 224 11.51 -6.97 -24.52
CA ASP A 224 12.89 -7.06 -24.99
C ASP A 224 13.56 -8.39 -24.61
N ALA A 225 13.14 -8.98 -23.49
CA ALA A 225 13.55 -10.33 -23.07
C ALA A 225 12.76 -11.45 -23.74
N GLY A 226 11.83 -11.15 -24.67
CA GLY A 226 11.00 -12.14 -25.34
C GLY A 226 9.89 -12.75 -24.48
N ILE A 227 9.62 -12.17 -23.30
CA ILE A 227 8.62 -12.66 -22.35
C ILE A 227 7.21 -12.28 -22.83
N LYS A 228 6.31 -13.26 -22.85
CA LYS A 228 4.92 -13.10 -23.28
C LYS A 228 3.89 -13.49 -22.22
N LYS A 229 4.33 -14.01 -21.09
CA LYS A 229 3.51 -14.45 -19.97
C LYS A 229 3.83 -13.61 -18.74
N LEU A 230 2.80 -13.02 -18.14
CA LEU A 230 2.93 -12.07 -17.02
C LEU A 230 2.23 -12.59 -15.77
N VAL A 231 2.94 -12.62 -14.67
CA VAL A 231 2.36 -12.66 -13.32
C VAL A 231 2.32 -11.22 -12.80
N LEU A 232 1.12 -10.69 -12.54
CA LEU A 232 0.90 -9.35 -12.03
C LEU A 232 0.43 -9.43 -10.58
N ASP A 233 1.30 -9.05 -9.64
CA ASP A 233 0.96 -9.09 -8.21
C ASP A 233 0.36 -7.75 -7.77
N LEU A 234 -0.94 -7.78 -7.43
CA LEU A 234 -1.72 -6.68 -6.87
C LEU A 234 -2.15 -6.93 -5.42
N ARG A 235 -1.62 -7.98 -4.77
CA ARG A 235 -1.94 -8.25 -3.37
C ARG A 235 -1.51 -7.09 -2.49
N ASN A 236 -2.32 -6.75 -1.50
CA ASN A 236 -2.12 -5.62 -0.58
C ASN A 236 -2.04 -4.24 -1.26
N ASN A 237 -2.42 -4.13 -2.54
CA ASN A 237 -2.48 -2.86 -3.26
C ASN A 237 -3.87 -2.23 -3.10
N GLY A 238 -3.99 -1.26 -2.20
CA GLY A 238 -5.24 -0.55 -1.91
C GLY A 238 -5.68 0.44 -3.01
N GLY A 239 -4.97 0.50 -4.13
CA GLY A 239 -5.25 1.41 -5.25
C GLY A 239 -4.35 2.65 -5.27
N GLY A 240 -4.93 3.79 -5.56
CA GLY A 240 -4.27 5.08 -5.73
C GLY A 240 -4.92 5.89 -6.85
N TYR A 241 -4.12 6.53 -7.69
CA TYR A 241 -4.64 7.35 -8.78
C TYR A 241 -5.29 6.52 -9.89
N LEU A 242 -6.56 6.82 -10.22
CA LEU A 242 -7.26 6.19 -11.34
C LEU A 242 -6.58 6.48 -12.68
N ASN A 243 -5.93 7.65 -12.81
CA ASN A 243 -5.15 7.97 -13.98
C ASN A 243 -3.99 6.98 -14.21
N ALA A 244 -3.30 6.54 -13.15
CA ALA A 244 -2.26 5.52 -13.25
C ALA A 244 -2.84 4.15 -13.68
N ALA A 245 -4.03 3.78 -13.18
CA ALA A 245 -4.71 2.57 -13.64
C ALA A 245 -5.08 2.66 -15.13
N LEU A 246 -5.47 3.84 -15.60
CA LEU A 246 -5.75 4.10 -17.01
C LEU A 246 -4.48 3.92 -17.87
N GLU A 247 -3.35 4.45 -17.43
CA GLU A 247 -2.04 4.37 -18.10
C GLU A 247 -1.53 2.91 -18.16
N ILE A 248 -1.61 2.19 -17.04
CA ILE A 248 -1.23 0.78 -16.97
C ILE A 248 -2.12 -0.07 -17.88
N SER A 249 -3.44 0.15 -17.82
CA SER A 249 -4.37 -0.53 -18.71
C SER A 249 -4.06 -0.24 -20.18
N SER A 250 -3.69 1.00 -20.51
CA SER A 250 -3.33 1.40 -21.89
C SER A 250 -2.11 0.67 -22.43
N SER A 251 -1.22 0.25 -21.53
CA SER A 251 -0.03 -0.53 -21.88
C SER A 251 -0.31 -2.03 -22.13
N LEU A 252 -1.49 -2.54 -21.72
CA LEU A 252 -1.83 -3.97 -21.79
C LEU A 252 -3.00 -4.28 -22.71
N ILE A 253 -4.01 -3.40 -22.80
CA ILE A 253 -5.24 -3.64 -23.58
C ILE A 253 -5.24 -2.85 -24.89
N PRO A 254 -6.07 -3.24 -25.89
CA PRO A 254 -6.09 -2.56 -27.18
C PRO A 254 -6.42 -1.07 -27.08
N LYS A 255 -5.85 -0.27 -27.99
CA LYS A 255 -6.16 1.16 -28.12
C LYS A 255 -7.65 1.40 -28.32
N LYS A 256 -8.16 2.52 -27.80
CA LYS A 256 -9.58 2.95 -27.82
C LYS A 256 -10.54 2.05 -27.03
N SER A 257 -10.04 1.04 -26.31
CA SER A 257 -10.84 0.21 -25.42
C SER A 257 -11.33 1.03 -24.20
N VAL A 258 -12.50 0.69 -23.69
CA VAL A 258 -12.99 1.22 -22.40
C VAL A 258 -12.23 0.53 -21.29
N VAL A 259 -11.67 1.32 -20.35
CA VAL A 259 -10.99 0.84 -19.14
C VAL A 259 -11.99 0.71 -18.01
N PHE A 260 -12.81 1.73 -17.80
CA PHE A 260 -13.92 1.72 -16.84
C PHE A 260 -14.98 2.77 -17.22
N THR A 261 -16.12 2.71 -16.56
CA THR A 261 -17.23 3.63 -16.75
C THR A 261 -17.59 4.25 -15.40
N GLU A 262 -17.80 5.55 -15.37
CA GLU A 262 -18.22 6.31 -14.17
C GLU A 262 -19.68 6.69 -14.28
N LYS A 263 -20.38 6.71 -13.14
CA LYS A 263 -21.76 7.21 -13.05
C LYS A 263 -21.86 8.13 -11.85
N ASP A 264 -22.19 9.40 -12.10
CA ASP A 264 -22.37 10.42 -11.05
C ASP A 264 -23.76 10.31 -10.35
N LYS A 265 -23.97 11.16 -9.34
CA LYS A 265 -25.23 11.22 -8.58
C LYS A 265 -26.46 11.56 -9.42
N ASN A 266 -26.29 12.18 -10.59
CA ASN A 266 -27.36 12.57 -11.51
C ASN A 266 -27.62 11.50 -12.59
N GLY A 267 -26.88 10.39 -12.54
CA GLY A 267 -26.96 9.31 -13.52
C GLY A 267 -26.18 9.56 -14.81
N LYS A 268 -25.41 10.65 -14.92
CA LYS A 268 -24.55 10.91 -16.06
C LYS A 268 -23.42 9.88 -16.09
N VAL A 269 -23.25 9.28 -17.27
CA VAL A 269 -22.24 8.22 -17.51
C VAL A 269 -21.10 8.79 -18.32
N ALA A 270 -19.85 8.55 -17.86
CA ALA A 270 -18.63 8.82 -18.61
C ALA A 270 -17.84 7.51 -18.81
N LYS A 271 -17.23 7.34 -19.99
CA LYS A 271 -16.40 6.17 -20.31
C LYS A 271 -14.96 6.61 -20.39
N GLN A 272 -14.13 6.04 -19.55
CA GLN A 272 -12.69 6.25 -19.58
C GLN A 272 -12.06 5.21 -20.51
N LYS A 273 -11.26 5.68 -21.46
CA LYS A 273 -10.64 4.85 -22.49
C LYS A 273 -9.12 4.86 -22.36
N THR A 274 -8.47 3.89 -22.99
CA THR A 274 -7.02 3.82 -23.11
C THR A 274 -6.46 5.10 -23.73
N LYS A 275 -5.28 5.50 -23.26
CA LYS A 275 -4.51 6.66 -23.74
C LYS A 275 -3.63 6.27 -24.91
N ASP A 276 -3.60 7.09 -25.95
CA ASP A 276 -2.86 6.78 -27.18
C ASP A 276 -1.33 6.89 -27.04
N GLU A 277 -0.84 7.63 -26.05
CA GLU A 277 0.59 7.82 -25.77
C GLU A 277 1.29 6.59 -25.20
N PHE A 278 0.54 5.58 -24.71
CA PHE A 278 1.10 4.33 -24.19
C PHE A 278 1.13 3.26 -25.27
N ASN A 279 2.28 2.60 -25.42
CA ASN A 279 2.43 1.49 -26.35
C ASN A 279 1.89 0.21 -25.73
N GLN A 280 0.98 -0.45 -26.41
CA GLN A 280 0.47 -1.75 -26.00
C GLN A 280 1.53 -2.83 -26.16
N VAL A 281 1.85 -3.55 -25.08
CA VAL A 281 2.62 -4.79 -25.08
C VAL A 281 1.64 -5.97 -25.03
N LYS A 282 1.65 -6.81 -26.06
CA LYS A 282 0.73 -7.96 -26.17
C LYS A 282 1.26 -9.12 -25.33
N MET A 283 0.53 -9.49 -24.29
CA MET A 283 0.78 -10.70 -23.53
C MET A 283 -0.10 -11.86 -24.07
N GLU A 284 0.47 -13.05 -24.06
CA GLU A 284 -0.26 -14.29 -24.38
C GLU A 284 -1.11 -14.72 -23.17
N LYS A 285 -0.58 -14.55 -21.97
CA LYS A 285 -1.22 -14.87 -20.69
C LYS A 285 -0.90 -13.82 -19.65
N ILE A 286 -1.89 -13.44 -18.86
CA ILE A 286 -1.73 -12.58 -17.67
C ILE A 286 -2.38 -13.30 -16.48
N VAL A 287 -1.60 -13.57 -15.44
CA VAL A 287 -2.12 -14.10 -14.19
C VAL A 287 -2.03 -13.01 -13.14
N VAL A 288 -3.16 -12.62 -12.57
CA VAL A 288 -3.24 -11.55 -11.59
C VAL A 288 -3.39 -12.15 -10.19
N LEU A 289 -2.47 -11.84 -9.30
CA LEU A 289 -2.57 -12.13 -7.88
C LEU A 289 -3.36 -11.02 -7.19
N GLN A 290 -4.36 -11.39 -6.41
CA GLN A 290 -5.22 -10.48 -5.65
C GLN A 290 -5.53 -11.03 -4.26
N ASN A 291 -5.87 -10.13 -3.32
CA ASN A 291 -6.38 -10.51 -2.00
C ASN A 291 -7.40 -9.48 -1.50
N GLU A 292 -7.89 -9.66 -0.26
CA GLU A 292 -8.89 -8.80 0.39
C GLU A 292 -8.47 -7.33 0.55
N ASN A 293 -7.17 -7.04 0.45
CA ASN A 293 -6.61 -5.68 0.47
C ASN A 293 -6.39 -5.08 -0.94
N THR A 294 -6.67 -5.86 -2.00
CA THR A 294 -6.65 -5.37 -3.39
C THR A 294 -7.90 -4.53 -3.63
N ALA A 295 -7.75 -3.21 -3.84
CA ALA A 295 -8.89 -2.31 -3.86
C ALA A 295 -8.82 -1.20 -4.92
N SER A 296 -9.97 -0.60 -5.28
CA SER A 296 -10.08 0.66 -6.04
C SER A 296 -9.38 0.58 -7.41
N ALA A 297 -8.33 1.39 -7.66
CA ALA A 297 -7.56 1.41 -8.91
C ALA A 297 -7.03 0.02 -9.31
N SER A 298 -6.67 -0.83 -8.34
CA SER A 298 -6.31 -2.24 -8.60
C SER A 298 -7.49 -3.02 -9.17
N GLU A 299 -8.68 -2.80 -8.62
CA GLU A 299 -9.90 -3.46 -9.11
C GLU A 299 -10.34 -2.92 -10.46
N VAL A 300 -10.10 -1.61 -10.73
CA VAL A 300 -10.29 -1.04 -12.08
C VAL A 300 -9.41 -1.76 -13.09
N LEU A 301 -8.12 -1.95 -12.77
CA LEU A 301 -7.18 -2.67 -13.64
C LEU A 301 -7.63 -4.12 -13.86
N ILE A 302 -8.01 -4.86 -12.81
CA ILE A 302 -8.52 -6.23 -12.91
C ILE A 302 -9.75 -6.29 -13.83
N GLY A 303 -10.72 -5.40 -13.62
CA GLY A 303 -11.93 -5.33 -14.45
C GLY A 303 -11.64 -5.00 -15.92
N ALA A 304 -10.73 -4.05 -16.15
CA ALA A 304 -10.30 -3.68 -17.50
C ALA A 304 -9.63 -4.84 -18.23
N LEU A 305 -8.72 -5.55 -17.55
CA LEU A 305 -8.03 -6.71 -18.12
C LEU A 305 -9.00 -7.84 -18.44
N LYS A 306 -9.85 -8.23 -17.49
CA LYS A 306 -10.83 -9.33 -17.67
C LYS A 306 -11.79 -9.05 -18.81
N ASP A 307 -12.37 -7.85 -18.85
CA ASP A 307 -13.40 -7.52 -19.81
C ASP A 307 -12.86 -7.32 -21.25
N ASN A 308 -11.60 -6.86 -21.39
CA ASN A 308 -11.00 -6.60 -22.71
C ASN A 308 -10.15 -7.77 -23.24
N LEU A 309 -9.60 -8.62 -22.38
CA LEU A 309 -8.68 -9.69 -22.80
C LEU A 309 -9.25 -11.11 -22.60
N GLY A 310 -10.36 -11.24 -21.86
CA GLY A 310 -11.09 -12.52 -21.70
C GLY A 310 -10.21 -13.64 -21.14
N ASP A 311 -10.17 -14.77 -21.83
CA ASP A 311 -9.49 -16.00 -21.41
C ASP A 311 -7.98 -15.87 -21.23
N LYS A 312 -7.38 -14.78 -21.70
CA LYS A 312 -5.97 -14.50 -21.46
C LYS A 312 -5.68 -14.08 -20.02
N VAL A 313 -6.71 -13.74 -19.23
CA VAL A 313 -6.58 -13.24 -17.87
C VAL A 313 -7.12 -14.25 -16.89
N THR A 314 -6.26 -14.73 -15.99
CA THR A 314 -6.64 -15.58 -14.85
C THR A 314 -6.35 -14.83 -13.55
N THR A 315 -7.28 -14.82 -12.59
CA THR A 315 -7.07 -14.25 -11.27
C THR A 315 -6.88 -15.34 -10.23
N VAL A 316 -5.89 -15.18 -9.35
CA VAL A 316 -5.52 -16.15 -8.30
C VAL A 316 -5.45 -15.45 -6.95
N GLY A 317 -5.89 -16.08 -5.90
CA GLY A 317 -5.82 -15.57 -4.52
C GLY A 317 -7.17 -15.56 -3.81
N THR A 318 -7.53 -14.47 -3.15
CA THR A 318 -8.81 -14.31 -2.44
C THR A 318 -9.65 -13.19 -3.04
N THR A 319 -10.90 -13.06 -2.60
CA THR A 319 -11.81 -12.00 -3.09
C THR A 319 -11.25 -10.62 -2.77
N SER A 320 -11.25 -9.70 -3.75
CA SER A 320 -10.79 -8.33 -3.57
C SER A 320 -11.74 -7.49 -2.71
N TYR A 321 -11.34 -6.30 -2.30
CA TYR A 321 -12.04 -5.46 -1.32
C TYR A 321 -13.46 -5.03 -1.74
N GLY A 322 -13.65 -4.67 -3.00
CA GLY A 322 -14.94 -4.17 -3.47
C GLY A 322 -15.14 -2.66 -3.30
N LYS A 323 -14.14 -1.84 -3.58
CA LYS A 323 -14.26 -0.38 -3.57
C LYS A 323 -14.71 0.14 -4.92
N GLY A 324 -16.02 0.18 -5.15
CA GLY A 324 -16.64 0.66 -6.40
C GLY A 324 -16.98 2.15 -6.41
N THR A 325 -16.38 2.97 -5.56
CA THR A 325 -16.61 4.44 -5.46
C THR A 325 -15.35 5.21 -5.86
N GLU A 326 -15.56 6.37 -6.47
CA GLU A 326 -14.53 7.32 -6.84
C GLU A 326 -14.59 8.55 -5.97
N GLN A 327 -13.43 9.03 -5.50
CA GLN A 327 -13.31 10.21 -4.68
C GLN A 327 -12.43 11.25 -5.35
N VAL A 328 -12.72 12.51 -5.03
CA VAL A 328 -11.82 13.65 -5.28
C VAL A 328 -11.37 14.26 -3.96
N THR A 329 -10.19 14.86 -3.96
CA THR A 329 -9.65 15.57 -2.81
C THR A 329 -9.53 17.06 -3.13
N VAL A 330 -10.08 17.89 -2.26
CA VAL A 330 -10.00 19.36 -2.34
C VAL A 330 -9.04 19.83 -1.27
N PRO A 331 -7.86 20.37 -1.63
CA PRO A 331 -6.94 20.96 -0.66
C PRO A 331 -7.43 22.34 -0.22
N PHE A 332 -7.18 22.68 1.05
CA PHE A 332 -7.41 24.02 1.59
C PHE A 332 -6.09 24.80 1.73
N SER A 333 -6.19 26.12 1.85
CA SER A 333 -5.03 27.02 1.93
C SER A 333 -4.18 26.84 3.18
N ASP A 334 -4.71 26.23 4.22
CA ASP A 334 -4.04 25.91 5.49
C ASP A 334 -3.32 24.56 5.49
N GLY A 335 -3.41 23.82 4.35
CA GLY A 335 -2.79 22.51 4.17
C GLY A 335 -3.66 21.33 4.61
N THR A 336 -4.86 21.59 5.15
CA THR A 336 -5.87 20.57 5.37
C THR A 336 -6.55 20.17 4.05
N SER A 337 -7.34 19.08 4.02
CA SER A 337 -8.04 18.69 2.80
C SER A 337 -9.35 17.97 3.08
N PHE A 338 -10.23 17.98 2.08
CA PHE A 338 -11.51 17.28 2.11
C PHE A 338 -11.61 16.32 0.93
N LYS A 339 -11.76 15.03 1.24
CA LYS A 339 -11.97 13.97 0.26
C LYS A 339 -13.43 13.55 0.28
N TYR A 340 -14.08 13.47 -0.87
CA TYR A 340 -15.47 13.06 -0.95
C TYR A 340 -15.78 12.25 -2.21
N THR A 341 -16.79 11.40 -2.13
CA THR A 341 -17.25 10.55 -3.23
C THR A 341 -18.03 11.35 -4.25
N ILE A 342 -17.66 11.23 -5.53
CA ILE A 342 -18.30 11.91 -6.65
C ILE A 342 -19.05 10.97 -7.58
N ALA A 343 -18.61 9.70 -7.70
CA ALA A 343 -19.18 8.74 -8.62
C ALA A 343 -19.05 7.30 -8.11
N HIS A 344 -19.85 6.41 -8.73
CA HIS A 344 -19.58 4.98 -8.75
C HIS A 344 -18.94 4.62 -10.08
N TRP A 345 -17.96 3.72 -10.03
CA TRP A 345 -17.37 3.18 -11.25
C TRP A 345 -17.83 1.72 -11.49
N TYR A 346 -17.74 1.32 -12.74
CA TYR A 346 -18.16 0.03 -13.27
C TYR A 346 -17.09 -0.49 -14.24
N THR A 347 -16.99 -1.81 -14.38
CA THR A 347 -16.10 -2.42 -15.40
C THR A 347 -16.52 -1.99 -16.81
N PRO A 348 -15.70 -2.23 -17.83
CA PRO A 348 -16.08 -1.96 -19.25
C PRO A 348 -17.44 -2.54 -19.63
N ASN A 349 -17.77 -3.73 -19.16
CA ASN A 349 -19.04 -4.42 -19.41
C ASN A 349 -20.19 -3.97 -18.48
N GLY A 350 -19.97 -2.95 -17.63
CA GLY A 350 -20.99 -2.38 -16.75
C GLY A 350 -21.22 -3.13 -15.44
N THR A 351 -20.32 -4.04 -15.05
CA THR A 351 -20.42 -4.75 -13.77
C THR A 351 -20.02 -3.86 -12.61
N SER A 352 -20.84 -3.81 -11.55
CA SER A 352 -20.50 -3.17 -10.28
C SER A 352 -19.87 -4.17 -9.32
N ILE A 353 -18.71 -3.81 -8.78
CA ILE A 353 -18.02 -4.61 -7.74
C ILE A 353 -18.17 -4.00 -6.34
N ASN A 354 -18.90 -2.89 -6.22
CA ASN A 354 -19.01 -2.16 -4.97
C ASN A 354 -19.54 -3.06 -3.84
N LYS A 355 -18.79 -3.16 -2.73
CA LYS A 355 -19.02 -4.02 -1.57
C LYS A 355 -19.04 -5.54 -1.87
N LYS A 356 -18.57 -5.95 -3.06
CA LYS A 356 -18.54 -7.37 -3.48
C LYS A 356 -17.13 -7.85 -3.81
N GLY A 357 -16.32 -6.97 -4.41
CA GLY A 357 -15.01 -7.32 -4.96
C GLY A 357 -15.08 -8.21 -6.20
N PHE A 358 -13.91 -8.59 -6.67
CA PHE A 358 -13.73 -9.63 -7.67
C PHE A 358 -13.42 -10.96 -6.99
N LYS A 359 -14.27 -11.95 -7.16
CA LYS A 359 -13.93 -13.32 -6.82
C LYS A 359 -12.83 -13.81 -7.77
N PRO A 360 -11.72 -14.41 -7.27
CA PRO A 360 -10.68 -14.94 -8.14
C PRO A 360 -11.19 -16.14 -8.96
N ALA A 361 -10.59 -16.37 -10.12
CA ALA A 361 -10.88 -17.56 -10.93
C ALA A 361 -10.35 -18.83 -10.23
N ILE A 362 -9.25 -18.70 -9.51
CA ILE A 362 -8.64 -19.78 -8.72
C ILE A 362 -8.45 -19.24 -7.29
N GLU A 363 -9.27 -19.78 -6.39
CA GLU A 363 -9.23 -19.41 -4.97
C GLU A 363 -8.11 -20.18 -4.28
N VAL A 364 -7.21 -19.43 -3.64
CA VAL A 364 -6.06 -19.97 -2.90
C VAL A 364 -5.86 -19.12 -1.66
N GLU A 365 -5.98 -19.73 -0.50
CA GLU A 365 -5.69 -19.09 0.78
C GLU A 365 -4.19 -19.17 1.11
N LEU A 366 -3.65 -18.13 1.74
CA LEU A 366 -2.31 -18.19 2.34
C LEU A 366 -2.37 -18.92 3.69
N GLY A 367 -1.24 -19.50 4.08
CA GLY A 367 -1.11 -20.09 5.41
C GLY A 367 -1.34 -19.07 6.54
N GLU A 368 -1.86 -19.54 7.68
CA GLU A 368 -2.23 -18.69 8.81
C GLU A 368 -1.09 -17.77 9.28
N ALA A 369 0.16 -18.19 9.24
CA ALA A 369 1.30 -17.36 9.64
C ALA A 369 1.48 -16.09 8.80
N LYS A 370 0.98 -16.09 7.54
CA LYS A 370 1.04 -14.93 6.63
C LYS A 370 -0.20 -14.04 6.72
N THR A 371 -1.28 -14.51 7.33
CA THR A 371 -2.57 -13.80 7.38
C THR A 371 -2.99 -13.40 8.79
N THR A 372 -2.42 -14.01 9.82
CA THR A 372 -2.79 -13.72 11.21
C THR A 372 -2.30 -12.31 11.61
N SER A 373 -3.25 -11.45 11.96
CA SER A 373 -2.97 -10.13 12.51
C SER A 373 -2.74 -10.19 14.02
N TYR A 374 -2.04 -9.19 14.55
CA TYR A 374 -1.82 -9.03 15.98
C TYR A 374 -1.86 -7.56 16.38
N TYR A 375 -2.17 -7.29 17.64
CA TYR A 375 -2.09 -5.95 18.22
C TYR A 375 -0.65 -5.62 18.62
N LYS A 376 -0.30 -4.33 18.56
CA LYS A 376 1.04 -3.86 18.95
C LYS A 376 1.40 -4.30 20.35
N PHE A 377 2.41 -5.13 20.50
CA PHE A 377 2.92 -5.62 21.77
C PHE A 377 3.75 -4.52 22.45
N LYS A 378 3.37 -4.11 23.67
CA LYS A 378 3.99 -3.02 24.43
C LYS A 378 5.00 -3.59 25.42
N LYS A 379 5.95 -2.77 25.90
CA LYS A 379 7.00 -3.17 26.85
C LYS A 379 6.49 -3.85 28.13
N LYS A 380 5.27 -3.53 28.58
CA LYS A 380 4.65 -4.08 29.79
C LYS A 380 3.74 -5.30 29.54
N ASP A 381 3.48 -5.60 28.29
CA ASP A 381 2.58 -6.70 27.93
C ASP A 381 3.30 -8.03 28.11
N VAL A 382 2.61 -9.00 28.69
CA VAL A 382 3.10 -10.37 28.89
C VAL A 382 1.94 -11.32 28.72
N ILE A 383 2.07 -12.31 27.83
CA ILE A 383 1.11 -13.40 27.68
C ILE A 383 1.60 -14.56 28.56
N LYS A 384 0.80 -14.90 29.56
CA LYS A 384 1.13 -15.95 30.52
C LYS A 384 0.37 -17.24 30.26
N LYS A 385 0.96 -18.34 30.67
CA LYS A 385 0.28 -19.64 30.67
C LYS A 385 -1.11 -19.54 31.35
N ASP A 386 -2.08 -20.27 30.77
CA ASP A 386 -3.48 -20.32 31.22
C ASP A 386 -4.20 -18.95 31.22
N SER A 387 -3.76 -18.03 30.35
CA SER A 387 -4.43 -16.73 30.14
C SER A 387 -5.14 -16.67 28.78
N VAL A 388 -6.09 -15.73 28.67
CA VAL A 388 -6.73 -15.34 27.42
C VAL A 388 -6.17 -13.99 27.02
N ASP A 389 -5.62 -13.92 25.80
CA ASP A 389 -5.04 -12.71 25.23
C ASP A 389 -5.28 -12.67 23.71
N ASP A 390 -5.60 -11.49 23.17
CA ASP A 390 -5.88 -11.30 21.76
C ASP A 390 -4.69 -11.68 20.86
N ASN A 391 -3.46 -11.48 21.36
CA ASN A 391 -2.24 -11.86 20.64
C ASN A 391 -1.85 -13.34 20.82
N ALA A 392 -2.50 -14.10 21.73
CA ALA A 392 -2.17 -15.50 21.94
C ALA A 392 -2.41 -16.36 20.69
N LYS A 393 -3.41 -16.00 19.87
CA LYS A 393 -3.61 -16.66 18.57
C LYS A 393 -2.37 -16.51 17.69
N ALA A 394 -1.90 -15.26 17.50
CA ALA A 394 -0.74 -15.00 16.66
C ALA A 394 0.54 -15.67 17.22
N LEU A 395 0.74 -15.61 18.55
CA LEU A 395 1.84 -16.29 19.24
C LEU A 395 1.87 -17.79 18.90
N GLN A 396 0.74 -18.47 19.02
CA GLN A 396 0.63 -19.91 18.79
C GLN A 396 0.77 -20.28 17.31
N VAL A 397 0.17 -19.50 16.40
CA VAL A 397 0.34 -19.66 14.94
C VAL A 397 1.81 -19.51 14.54
N TYR A 398 2.51 -18.54 15.11
CA TYR A 398 3.92 -18.28 14.80
C TYR A 398 4.85 -19.37 15.35
N LEU A 399 4.60 -19.85 16.58
CA LEU A 399 5.32 -20.99 17.13
C LEU A 399 5.13 -22.25 16.27
N GLN A 400 3.88 -22.55 15.87
CA GLN A 400 3.57 -23.67 15.01
C GLN A 400 4.28 -23.56 13.64
N TYR A 401 4.27 -22.38 13.04
CA TYR A 401 4.94 -22.13 11.77
C TYR A 401 6.45 -22.33 11.85
N LEU A 402 7.07 -21.97 12.98
CA LEU A 402 8.49 -22.21 13.24
C LEU A 402 8.80 -23.67 13.58
N GLY A 403 7.78 -24.51 13.87
CA GLY A 403 7.94 -25.93 14.16
C GLY A 403 7.88 -26.30 15.65
N TYR A 404 7.54 -25.35 16.51
CA TYR A 404 7.33 -25.61 17.93
C TYR A 404 5.95 -26.21 18.20
N ASN A 405 5.88 -27.08 19.21
CA ASN A 405 4.65 -27.79 19.54
C ASN A 405 3.63 -26.87 20.20
N VAL A 406 2.45 -26.74 19.61
CA VAL A 406 1.27 -26.09 20.18
C VAL A 406 0.05 -26.97 19.98
N ASP A 407 -0.90 -26.92 20.89
CA ASP A 407 -2.14 -27.75 20.83
C ASP A 407 -3.34 -26.96 20.28
N ARG A 408 -3.20 -25.66 20.05
CA ARG A 408 -4.26 -24.77 19.61
C ARG A 408 -3.73 -23.48 18.96
N THR A 409 -4.59 -22.79 18.24
CA THR A 409 -4.30 -21.49 17.59
C THR A 409 -5.45 -20.50 17.80
N ASP A 410 -5.92 -20.37 19.06
CA ASP A 410 -6.95 -19.42 19.46
C ASP A 410 -6.41 -18.42 20.52
N THR A 411 -7.29 -17.70 21.17
CA THR A 411 -6.91 -16.66 22.14
C THR A 411 -6.52 -17.18 23.53
N TYR A 412 -6.65 -18.51 23.79
CA TYR A 412 -6.24 -19.10 25.06
C TYR A 412 -4.82 -19.69 24.96
N PHE A 413 -3.90 -19.19 25.78
CA PHE A 413 -2.51 -19.65 25.81
C PHE A 413 -2.34 -20.83 26.77
N SER A 414 -2.35 -22.05 26.24
CA SER A 414 -2.35 -23.29 26.99
C SER A 414 -0.99 -23.64 27.62
N ASN A 415 -0.99 -24.62 28.52
CA ASN A 415 0.25 -25.19 29.05
C ASN A 415 1.14 -25.81 27.96
N THR A 416 0.56 -26.50 26.96
CA THR A 416 1.31 -27.09 25.85
C THR A 416 1.97 -25.99 25.01
N SER A 417 1.24 -24.93 24.69
CA SER A 417 1.76 -23.79 23.94
C SER A 417 2.84 -23.04 24.73
N SER A 418 2.68 -22.89 26.05
CA SER A 418 3.70 -22.33 26.95
C SER A 418 4.99 -23.16 26.94
N GLN A 419 4.89 -24.50 26.91
CA GLN A 419 6.07 -25.37 26.79
C GLN A 419 6.73 -25.22 25.40
N GLY A 420 5.94 -25.08 24.34
CA GLY A 420 6.47 -24.76 23.00
C GLY A 420 7.23 -23.44 22.96
N LEU A 421 6.70 -22.41 23.65
CA LEU A 421 7.38 -21.13 23.79
C LEU A 421 8.67 -21.24 24.62
N ALA A 422 8.66 -22.02 25.72
CA ALA A 422 9.86 -22.29 26.51
C ALA A 422 10.96 -22.94 25.67
N ASN A 423 10.61 -23.88 24.78
CA ASN A 423 11.58 -24.47 23.85
C ASN A 423 12.13 -23.42 22.86
N PHE A 424 11.27 -22.55 22.32
CA PHE A 424 11.70 -21.43 21.48
C PHE A 424 12.68 -20.51 22.23
N GLN A 425 12.35 -20.14 23.48
CA GLN A 425 13.22 -19.31 24.32
C GLN A 425 14.58 -19.98 24.54
N GLN A 426 14.60 -21.28 24.85
CA GLN A 426 15.83 -22.04 25.04
C GLN A 426 16.69 -22.08 23.78
N ASP A 427 16.11 -22.38 22.61
CA ASP A 427 16.83 -22.49 21.35
C ASP A 427 17.45 -21.15 20.90
N HIS A 428 16.87 -20.04 21.35
CA HIS A 428 17.32 -18.70 21.01
C HIS A 428 18.03 -17.95 22.16
N GLY A 429 18.40 -18.66 23.24
CA GLY A 429 19.19 -18.08 24.34
C GLY A 429 18.48 -17.00 25.15
N LEU A 430 17.14 -17.02 25.17
CA LEU A 430 16.32 -16.16 26.02
C LEU A 430 16.15 -16.76 27.42
N GLU A 431 15.64 -15.99 28.38
CA GLU A 431 15.21 -16.52 29.66
C GLU A 431 14.04 -17.47 29.46
N VAL A 432 14.17 -18.71 29.93
CA VAL A 432 13.20 -19.80 29.72
C VAL A 432 12.08 -19.69 30.77
N THR A 433 11.07 -18.90 30.49
CA THR A 433 9.93 -18.67 31.40
C THR A 433 8.66 -19.37 30.94
N GLY A 434 8.51 -19.66 29.65
CA GLY A 434 7.27 -20.09 29.03
C GLY A 434 6.19 -19.00 28.94
N ASP A 435 6.50 -17.78 29.38
CA ASP A 435 5.68 -16.58 29.24
C ASP A 435 6.23 -15.73 28.06
N CYS A 436 5.35 -15.09 27.29
CA CYS A 436 5.76 -14.24 26.19
C CYS A 436 5.84 -12.77 26.62
N ASP A 437 7.04 -12.28 26.86
CA ASP A 437 7.31 -10.86 27.05
C ASP A 437 7.63 -10.16 25.71
N LYS A 438 7.88 -8.83 25.76
CA LYS A 438 8.20 -8.05 24.56
C LYS A 438 9.46 -8.55 23.84
N THR A 439 10.48 -8.98 24.55
CA THR A 439 11.74 -9.46 23.96
C THR A 439 11.51 -10.78 23.20
N THR A 440 10.80 -11.70 23.83
CA THR A 440 10.41 -12.98 23.24
C THR A 440 9.51 -12.77 22.02
N TRP A 441 8.51 -11.86 22.13
CA TRP A 441 7.61 -11.52 21.04
C TRP A 441 8.34 -10.96 19.82
N ASP A 442 9.23 -9.98 20.02
CA ASP A 442 9.95 -9.34 18.94
C ASP A 442 10.84 -10.35 18.20
N LEU A 443 11.55 -11.19 18.94
CA LEU A 443 12.39 -12.23 18.33
C LEU A 443 11.56 -13.28 17.58
N LEU A 444 10.39 -13.68 18.13
CA LEU A 444 9.49 -14.61 17.45
C LEU A 444 9.01 -14.05 16.12
N VAL A 445 8.57 -12.80 16.10
CA VAL A 445 8.12 -12.12 14.87
C VAL A 445 9.29 -11.99 13.87
N GLU A 446 10.49 -11.64 14.33
CA GLU A 446 11.70 -11.59 13.50
C GLU A 446 11.98 -12.95 12.83
N LYS A 447 11.95 -14.04 13.58
CA LYS A 447 12.19 -15.40 13.05
C LYS A 447 11.12 -15.86 12.07
N VAL A 448 9.87 -15.51 12.31
CA VAL A 448 8.77 -15.78 11.38
C VAL A 448 8.97 -15.01 10.07
N LEU A 449 9.28 -13.72 10.14
CA LEU A 449 9.52 -12.90 8.95
C LEU A 449 10.74 -13.39 8.16
N LEU A 450 11.80 -13.78 8.85
CA LEU A 450 12.97 -14.37 8.22
C LEU A 450 12.61 -15.65 7.46
N LYS A 451 11.94 -16.59 8.10
CA LYS A 451 11.50 -17.85 7.47
C LYS A 451 10.58 -17.61 6.27
N ILE A 452 9.61 -16.66 6.38
CA ILE A 452 8.73 -16.29 5.26
C ILE A 452 9.54 -15.78 4.04
N ASN A 453 10.58 -14.98 4.27
CA ASN A 453 11.42 -14.45 3.20
C ASN A 453 12.38 -15.50 2.61
N GLU A 454 12.90 -16.41 3.45
CA GLU A 454 13.81 -17.46 3.02
C GLU A 454 13.10 -18.67 2.38
N THR A 455 11.77 -18.76 2.54
CA THR A 455 10.97 -19.86 1.97
C THR A 455 9.92 -19.32 0.97
N PRO A 456 10.32 -18.83 -0.22
CA PRO A 456 9.38 -18.33 -1.23
C PRO A 456 8.36 -19.38 -1.69
N SER A 457 8.66 -20.68 -1.52
CA SER A 457 7.73 -21.80 -1.81
C SER A 457 6.49 -21.82 -0.91
N ASP A 458 6.55 -21.19 0.26
CA ASP A 458 5.40 -21.06 1.17
C ASP A 458 4.38 -20.01 0.71
N ASP A 459 4.69 -19.25 -0.33
CA ASP A 459 3.71 -18.40 -1.02
C ASP A 459 2.94 -19.23 -2.06
N VAL A 460 2.00 -20.03 -1.57
CA VAL A 460 1.18 -20.93 -2.38
C VAL A 460 0.34 -20.19 -3.45
N GLN A 461 -0.04 -18.94 -3.17
CA GLN A 461 -0.73 -18.11 -4.16
C GLN A 461 0.21 -17.77 -5.34
N ARG A 462 1.44 -17.33 -5.03
CA ARG A 462 2.44 -17.02 -6.04
C ARG A 462 2.84 -18.27 -6.82
N GLN A 463 3.05 -19.41 -6.13
CA GLN A 463 3.34 -20.67 -6.80
C GLN A 463 2.22 -21.04 -7.79
N LYS A 464 0.97 -20.92 -7.34
CA LYS A 464 -0.18 -21.19 -8.21
C LYS A 464 -0.26 -20.25 -9.41
N ALA A 465 0.05 -18.97 -9.21
CA ALA A 465 0.07 -18.01 -10.31
C ALA A 465 1.18 -18.33 -11.34
N ILE A 466 2.35 -18.78 -10.89
CA ILE A 466 3.45 -19.21 -11.76
C ILE A 466 3.03 -20.46 -12.56
N GLU A 467 2.44 -21.47 -11.92
CA GLU A 467 1.91 -22.67 -12.60
C GLU A 467 0.91 -22.28 -13.70
N GLU A 468 -0.03 -21.38 -13.38
CA GLU A 468 -1.03 -20.93 -14.36
C GLU A 468 -0.41 -20.11 -15.51
N ALA A 469 0.61 -19.31 -15.22
CA ALA A 469 1.32 -18.56 -16.25
C ALA A 469 2.10 -19.47 -17.20
N GLN A 470 2.63 -20.59 -16.71
CA GLN A 470 3.41 -21.54 -17.51
C GLN A 470 2.58 -22.45 -18.42
N LYS A 471 1.28 -22.61 -18.15
CA LYS A 471 0.33 -23.27 -19.06
C LYS A 471 0.15 -22.49 -20.35
#